data_99d35644a482baec4ea99a69db1aeedc
#
_entry.id   99d35644a482baec4ea99a69db1aeedc
#
_cell.length_a   1.000
_cell.length_b   1.000
_cell.length_c   1.000
_cell.angle_alpha   90.00
_cell.angle_beta   90.00
_cell.angle_gamma   90.00
#
_symmetry.space_group_name_H-M   'P 1'
#
loop_
_entity.id
_entity.type
_entity.pdbx_description
1 polymer ?
#
loop_
_entity_poly.entity_id
_entity_poly.type
_entity_poly.pdbx_seq_one_letter_code
_entity_poly.pdbx_strand_id
1 'polypeptide(L)'
;MAEREGLVVVALLIGFLAAGCSSGGVETRGTGETPPPLEGTSAFVVTTDFQTGAFAVFPVLQPEAVARNVERIHSDAVARAHDGLVYVVNRLGGDNVQAIDPAQGYATRWQCSVENGSNPHDIAFAAPDKAYVTRYERAALLIVDPTTGADCAGFVRGTIDLSSLADGDGLPEMDQAVVVGGRLFVTLQRLDRRNFFRPTDHSLIVVIDVATDTVVGSITLTGTNPFAESAGLTPDPATGTLLVTEVGEFGRVDDGGVERIDLATLTPQGFFVSESDLGGNITDVVIVDAHHAYAIVLDATARSRVVRFDPTTRQLVATLVSADDFLVDIDLGPDRETLYLTDRTLRRPGIRRFAIASDAELVPSPIDTGLPPFDVVFVAGP
;
A
#
# COMPACT_ATOMS: atom_id res chain seq x y z
N MET A 1 -18.52 28.01 -1.03
CA MET A 1 -17.06 28.10 -0.85
C MET A 1 -16.51 26.78 -0.29
N ALA A 2 -17.25 26.05 0.53
CA ALA A 2 -16.88 24.73 1.07
C ALA A 2 -16.82 23.59 0.01
N GLU A 3 -17.62 23.65 -1.06
CA GLU A 3 -17.61 22.65 -2.13
C GLU A 3 -16.36 22.67 -3.03
N ARG A 4 -15.53 23.71 -2.95
CA ARG A 4 -14.30 23.77 -3.75
C ARG A 4 -13.08 23.19 -3.03
N GLU A 5 -13.07 23.10 -1.71
CA GLU A 5 -11.93 22.60 -0.94
C GLU A 5 -11.93 21.07 -0.84
N GLY A 6 -13.11 20.43 -0.73
CA GLY A 6 -13.22 18.97 -0.82
C GLY A 6 -12.81 18.40 -2.19
N LEU A 7 -13.01 19.18 -3.27
CA LEU A 7 -12.62 18.78 -4.62
C LEU A 7 -11.10 18.77 -4.84
N VAL A 8 -10.34 19.52 -4.06
CA VAL A 8 -8.87 19.60 -4.18
C VAL A 8 -8.19 18.38 -3.56
N VAL A 9 -8.74 17.79 -2.50
CA VAL A 9 -8.17 16.61 -1.84
C VAL A 9 -8.48 15.33 -2.65
N VAL A 10 -9.69 15.21 -3.17
CA VAL A 10 -10.05 14.12 -4.11
C VAL A 10 -9.25 14.26 -5.41
N ALA A 11 -8.94 15.48 -5.86
CA ALA A 11 -8.09 15.71 -7.03
C ALA A 11 -6.60 15.41 -6.76
N LEU A 12 -6.10 15.45 -5.52
CA LEU A 12 -4.74 15.02 -5.16
C LEU A 12 -4.63 13.48 -5.06
N LEU A 13 -5.68 12.79 -4.66
CA LEU A 13 -5.74 11.33 -4.60
C LEU A 13 -6.10 10.69 -5.95
N ILE A 14 -6.83 11.39 -6.83
CA ILE A 14 -7.33 10.89 -8.12
C ILE A 14 -6.79 11.72 -9.30
N GLY A 15 -6.27 12.94 -9.04
CA GLY A 15 -6.11 14.03 -10.01
C GLY A 15 -4.83 14.02 -10.85
N PHE A 16 -4.05 12.94 -10.93
CA PHE A 16 -2.92 12.83 -11.87
C PHE A 16 -3.30 12.22 -13.23
N LEU A 17 -4.57 12.22 -13.61
CA LEU A 17 -5.05 11.69 -14.89
C LEU A 17 -4.77 12.60 -16.11
N ALA A 18 -4.06 13.73 -15.98
CA ALA A 18 -3.79 14.62 -17.12
C ALA A 18 -2.43 15.29 -17.03
N ALA A 19 -1.34 14.57 -17.19
CA ALA A 19 -0.05 15.16 -17.58
C ALA A 19 0.78 14.16 -18.39
N GLY A 20 0.73 14.34 -19.68
CA GLY A 20 1.75 14.16 -20.70
C GLY A 20 2.63 12.93 -20.71
N CYS A 21 2.37 12.05 -21.69
CA CYS A 21 3.35 11.10 -22.22
C CYS A 21 4.68 11.79 -22.51
N SER A 22 5.75 11.44 -21.80
CA SER A 22 7.09 11.53 -22.32
C SER A 22 7.74 10.15 -22.23
N SER A 23 7.97 9.51 -23.35
CA SER A 23 8.81 8.34 -23.50
C SER A 23 10.24 8.70 -23.11
N GLY A 24 10.62 8.46 -21.86
CA GLY A 24 11.98 8.65 -21.36
C GLY A 24 12.74 7.34 -21.39
N GLY A 25 13.78 7.29 -22.21
CA GLY A 25 14.76 6.21 -22.25
C GLY A 25 15.49 6.05 -20.90
N VAL A 26 16.10 4.88 -20.71
CA VAL A 26 16.98 4.53 -19.60
C VAL A 26 17.96 5.66 -19.32
N GLU A 27 17.69 6.48 -18.31
CA GLU A 27 18.65 7.46 -17.81
C GLU A 27 19.50 6.84 -16.69
N THR A 28 20.77 6.98 -16.89
CA THR A 28 21.91 6.62 -16.04
C THR A 28 21.72 6.95 -14.56
N ARG A 29 22.26 6.04 -13.72
CA ARG A 29 22.40 6.11 -12.25
C ARG A 29 22.43 7.54 -11.71
N GLY A 30 21.42 7.86 -10.90
CA GLY A 30 21.44 9.09 -10.12
C GLY A 30 22.60 9.09 -9.10
N THR A 31 23.10 10.27 -8.79
CA THR A 31 24.12 10.49 -7.74
C THR A 31 23.46 10.37 -6.34
N GLY A 32 22.85 9.21 -6.05
CA GLY A 32 22.28 8.94 -4.75
C GLY A 32 23.36 8.64 -3.71
N GLU A 33 22.99 8.71 -2.43
CA GLU A 33 23.88 8.32 -1.33
C GLU A 33 24.12 6.80 -1.37
N THR A 34 25.31 6.39 -0.96
CA THR A 34 25.66 4.96 -0.88
C THR A 34 24.93 4.35 0.32
N PRO A 35 24.14 3.28 0.14
CA PRO A 35 23.46 2.63 1.25
C PRO A 35 24.46 2.00 2.22
N PRO A 36 24.12 1.96 3.53
CA PRO A 36 24.90 1.21 4.51
C PRO A 36 24.86 -0.28 4.15
N PRO A 37 25.88 -1.06 4.58
CA PRO A 37 25.84 -2.51 4.48
C PRO A 37 24.57 -3.06 5.13
N LEU A 38 23.95 -4.08 4.52
CA LEU A 38 22.79 -4.76 5.07
C LEU A 38 23.21 -5.67 6.22
N GLU A 39 23.25 -5.12 7.44
CA GLU A 39 23.48 -5.85 8.68
C GLU A 39 22.18 -5.87 9.49
N GLY A 40 21.56 -7.05 9.64
CA GLY A 40 20.25 -7.19 10.29
C GLY A 40 19.09 -6.68 9.40
N THR A 41 18.09 -6.05 10.01
CA THR A 41 16.92 -5.55 9.27
C THR A 41 17.09 -4.09 8.91
N SER A 42 16.75 -3.76 7.66
CA SER A 42 16.69 -2.39 7.16
C SER A 42 15.28 -1.99 6.77
N ALA A 43 14.97 -0.71 6.96
CA ALA A 43 13.81 -0.08 6.36
C ALA A 43 14.16 0.36 4.93
N PHE A 44 13.32 0.00 3.97
CA PHE A 44 13.31 0.51 2.61
C PHE A 44 12.12 1.45 2.49
N VAL A 45 12.37 2.70 2.11
CA VAL A 45 11.36 3.74 2.08
C VAL A 45 11.19 4.23 0.64
N VAL A 46 10.02 4.03 0.08
CA VAL A 46 9.62 4.69 -1.18
C VAL A 46 9.44 6.18 -0.91
N THR A 47 10.04 7.02 -1.73
CA THR A 47 10.02 8.47 -1.57
C THR A 47 9.64 9.17 -2.86
N THR A 48 8.81 10.23 -2.77
CA THR A 48 8.32 10.92 -3.96
C THR A 48 7.82 12.34 -3.66
N ASP A 49 8.02 13.24 -4.62
CA ASP A 49 7.33 14.53 -4.71
C ASP A 49 6.22 14.53 -5.79
N PHE A 50 5.80 13.32 -6.24
CA PHE A 50 4.88 13.06 -7.34
C PHE A 50 5.34 13.48 -8.73
N GLN A 51 6.56 13.99 -8.87
CA GLN A 51 7.23 14.24 -10.15
C GLN A 51 8.48 13.36 -10.28
N THR A 52 9.18 13.19 -9.17
CA THR A 52 10.39 12.37 -9.06
C THR A 52 10.16 11.30 -7.99
N GLY A 53 10.49 10.05 -8.30
CA GLY A 53 10.52 8.96 -7.33
C GLY A 53 11.94 8.48 -7.07
N ALA A 54 12.20 8.10 -5.83
CA ALA A 54 13.44 7.48 -5.39
C ALA A 54 13.15 6.56 -4.20
N PHE A 55 14.17 5.91 -3.65
CA PHE A 55 14.03 5.28 -2.36
C PHE A 55 15.17 5.69 -1.43
N ALA A 56 14.90 5.63 -0.13
CA ALA A 56 15.87 5.77 0.93
C ALA A 56 15.95 4.46 1.73
N VAL A 57 17.09 4.21 2.38
CA VAL A 57 17.27 3.02 3.22
C VAL A 57 17.99 3.38 4.50
N PHE A 58 17.66 2.72 5.61
CA PHE A 58 18.40 2.82 6.87
C PHE A 58 18.28 1.53 7.68
N PRO A 59 19.35 1.16 8.44
CA PRO A 59 19.25 0.07 9.38
C PRO A 59 18.26 0.40 10.51
N VAL A 60 17.37 -0.53 10.84
CA VAL A 60 16.32 -0.32 11.86
C VAL A 60 16.97 0.06 13.23
N LEU A 61 18.11 -0.55 13.58
CA LEU A 61 18.81 -0.31 14.84
C LEU A 61 19.72 0.95 14.82
N GLN A 62 19.99 1.52 13.64
CA GLN A 62 20.83 2.71 13.46
C GLN A 62 20.17 3.66 12.44
N PRO A 63 18.98 4.18 12.73
CA PRO A 63 18.20 4.94 11.76
C PRO A 63 18.81 6.27 11.35
N GLU A 64 19.82 6.76 12.09
CA GLU A 64 20.63 7.92 11.71
C GLU A 64 21.57 7.65 10.53
N ALA A 65 21.87 6.38 10.25
CA ALA A 65 22.68 5.97 9.10
C ALA A 65 21.83 5.85 7.82
N VAL A 66 20.97 6.82 7.58
CA VAL A 66 20.09 6.85 6.40
C VAL A 66 20.88 7.20 5.15
N ALA A 67 20.67 6.41 4.07
CA ALA A 67 21.08 6.77 2.72
C ALA A 67 19.83 7.24 1.93
N ARG A 68 19.91 8.44 1.36
CA ARG A 68 18.82 9.13 0.66
C ARG A 68 18.97 8.99 -0.83
N ASN A 69 17.82 8.94 -1.52
CA ASN A 69 17.78 8.93 -2.99
C ASN A 69 18.74 7.90 -3.61
N VAL A 70 18.79 6.69 -3.03
CA VAL A 70 19.77 5.65 -3.40
C VAL A 70 19.72 5.32 -4.88
N GLU A 71 18.51 5.12 -5.41
CA GLU A 71 18.25 4.93 -6.83
C GLU A 71 16.89 5.52 -7.19
N ARG A 72 16.69 5.85 -8.47
CA ARG A 72 15.40 6.33 -8.98
C ARG A 72 14.45 5.18 -9.19
N ILE A 73 13.20 5.40 -8.80
CA ILE A 73 12.04 4.57 -9.12
C ILE A 73 10.96 5.47 -9.75
N HIS A 74 9.80 4.93 -10.07
CA HIS A 74 8.69 5.77 -10.54
C HIS A 74 8.19 6.70 -9.43
N SER A 75 7.67 7.87 -9.81
CA SER A 75 7.13 8.86 -8.85
C SER A 75 5.83 8.42 -8.17
N ASP A 76 5.16 7.43 -8.74
CA ASP A 76 4.04 6.72 -8.16
C ASP A 76 4.42 5.24 -8.04
N ALA A 77 4.82 4.83 -6.85
CA ALA A 77 5.29 3.47 -6.58
C ALA A 77 4.98 3.04 -5.15
N VAL A 78 4.83 1.74 -4.95
CA VAL A 78 4.78 1.06 -3.65
C VAL A 78 5.77 -0.09 -3.64
N ALA A 79 6.12 -0.58 -2.46
CA ALA A 79 7.10 -1.65 -2.30
C ALA A 79 6.54 -2.86 -1.54
N ARG A 80 7.10 -4.04 -1.82
CA ARG A 80 6.83 -5.28 -1.06
C ARG A 80 8.15 -5.99 -0.79
N ALA A 81 8.36 -6.39 0.45
CA ALA A 81 9.53 -7.20 0.81
C ALA A 81 9.17 -8.69 0.77
N HIS A 82 9.95 -9.48 0.04
CA HIS A 82 9.77 -10.92 -0.06
C HIS A 82 11.09 -11.63 -0.33
N ASP A 83 11.39 -12.72 0.41
CA ASP A 83 12.59 -13.55 0.25
C ASP A 83 13.90 -12.76 0.14
N GLY A 84 14.06 -11.74 1.00
CA GLY A 84 15.27 -10.92 1.05
C GLY A 84 15.43 -9.90 -0.07
N LEU A 85 14.45 -9.78 -0.97
CA LEU A 85 14.38 -8.77 -2.02
C LEU A 85 13.30 -7.73 -1.70
N VAL A 86 13.40 -6.57 -2.34
CA VAL A 86 12.34 -5.56 -2.37
C VAL A 86 11.81 -5.48 -3.80
N TYR A 87 10.50 -5.58 -3.94
CA TYR A 87 9.80 -5.46 -5.21
C TYR A 87 9.07 -4.11 -5.23
N VAL A 88 9.49 -3.23 -6.10
CA VAL A 88 8.86 -1.93 -6.32
C VAL A 88 7.85 -2.06 -7.45
N VAL A 89 6.59 -1.82 -7.14
CA VAL A 89 5.50 -1.75 -8.12
C VAL A 89 5.43 -0.31 -8.60
N ASN A 90 5.93 -0.06 -9.80
CA ASN A 90 5.91 1.25 -10.45
C ASN A 90 4.55 1.43 -11.14
N ARG A 91 3.69 2.23 -10.52
CA ARG A 91 2.27 2.39 -10.87
C ARG A 91 2.10 3.34 -12.07
N LEU A 92 1.03 4.03 -12.14
CA LEU A 92 0.51 4.95 -13.16
C LEU A 92 1.56 5.51 -14.14
N GLY A 93 1.70 4.86 -15.32
CA GLY A 93 2.67 5.24 -16.34
C GLY A 93 4.08 4.65 -16.18
N GLY A 94 4.41 4.08 -15.02
CA GLY A 94 5.58 3.22 -14.82
C GLY A 94 5.36 1.83 -15.38
N ASP A 95 4.20 1.23 -15.07
CA ASP A 95 3.67 0.00 -15.64
C ASP A 95 4.66 -1.18 -15.63
N ASN A 96 5.41 -1.31 -14.54
CA ASN A 96 6.39 -2.37 -14.36
C ASN A 96 6.59 -2.75 -12.89
N VAL A 97 7.21 -3.89 -12.66
CA VAL A 97 7.74 -4.30 -11.36
C VAL A 97 9.26 -4.31 -11.45
N GLN A 98 9.92 -3.79 -10.42
CA GLN A 98 11.37 -3.73 -10.27
C GLN A 98 11.80 -4.51 -9.05
N ALA A 99 12.68 -5.50 -9.20
CA ALA A 99 13.27 -6.23 -8.09
C ALA A 99 14.63 -5.64 -7.70
N ILE A 100 14.76 -5.26 -6.46
CA ILE A 100 15.95 -4.64 -5.86
C ILE A 100 16.58 -5.62 -4.87
N ASP A 101 17.89 -5.77 -4.93
CA ASP A 101 18.64 -6.68 -4.08
C ASP A 101 19.42 -5.93 -3.00
N PRO A 102 18.95 -5.95 -1.74
CA PRO A 102 19.66 -5.33 -0.62
C PRO A 102 21.05 -5.93 -0.38
N ALA A 103 21.23 -7.25 -0.60
CA ALA A 103 22.52 -7.92 -0.43
C ALA A 103 23.55 -7.50 -1.50
N GLN A 104 23.12 -6.90 -2.60
CA GLN A 104 23.95 -6.33 -3.66
C GLN A 104 23.98 -4.79 -3.60
N GLY A 105 23.87 -4.20 -2.41
CA GLY A 105 23.88 -2.76 -2.21
C GLY A 105 22.65 -2.07 -2.81
N TYR A 106 21.52 -2.74 -2.78
CA TYR A 106 20.22 -2.27 -3.32
C TYR A 106 20.25 -2.05 -4.85
N ALA A 107 21.05 -2.81 -5.56
CA ALA A 107 21.05 -2.78 -7.03
C ALA A 107 19.78 -3.42 -7.59
N THR A 108 19.26 -2.85 -8.69
CA THR A 108 18.16 -3.45 -9.44
C THR A 108 18.62 -4.73 -10.11
N ARG A 109 17.99 -5.87 -9.78
CA ARG A 109 18.22 -7.17 -10.44
C ARG A 109 17.55 -7.24 -11.81
N TRP A 110 16.30 -6.80 -11.86
CA TRP A 110 15.49 -6.74 -13.08
C TRP A 110 14.36 -5.70 -12.90
N GLN A 111 13.86 -5.22 -14.03
CA GLN A 111 12.68 -4.36 -14.11
C GLN A 111 11.85 -4.80 -15.31
N CYS A 112 10.68 -5.37 -15.05
CA CYS A 112 9.88 -6.05 -16.06
C CYS A 112 8.52 -5.40 -16.23
N SER A 113 8.15 -5.12 -17.50
CA SER A 113 6.86 -4.54 -17.84
C SER A 113 5.70 -5.47 -17.51
N VAL A 114 4.61 -4.90 -17.02
CA VAL A 114 3.31 -5.54 -16.81
C VAL A 114 2.24 -5.05 -17.77
N GLU A 115 2.67 -4.56 -18.93
CA GLU A 115 1.89 -3.95 -20.00
C GLU A 115 1.63 -2.44 -19.81
N ASN A 116 1.97 -1.65 -20.82
CA ASN A 116 1.77 -0.20 -20.78
C ASN A 116 0.31 0.20 -20.55
N GLY A 117 0.08 1.18 -19.71
CA GLY A 117 -1.23 1.67 -19.32
C GLY A 117 -2.02 0.67 -18.47
N SER A 118 -1.34 -0.23 -17.76
CA SER A 118 -1.98 -1.21 -16.89
C SER A 118 -2.19 -0.70 -15.46
N ASN A 119 -1.40 0.29 -15.04
CA ASN A 119 -1.40 0.83 -13.68
C ASN A 119 -1.39 -0.29 -12.63
N PRO A 120 -0.27 -1.01 -12.45
CA PRO A 120 -0.18 -2.06 -11.45
C PRO A 120 -0.28 -1.47 -10.04
N HIS A 121 -1.00 -2.11 -9.12
CA HIS A 121 -1.17 -1.59 -7.76
C HIS A 121 -0.45 -2.44 -6.72
N ASP A 122 -0.38 -3.77 -6.92
CA ASP A 122 0.21 -4.67 -5.93
C ASP A 122 0.85 -5.90 -6.55
N ILE A 123 1.71 -6.58 -5.77
CA ILE A 123 2.28 -7.89 -6.10
C ILE A 123 2.18 -8.82 -4.89
N ALA A 124 1.54 -9.99 -5.06
CA ALA A 124 1.38 -10.99 -4.01
C ALA A 124 2.10 -12.29 -4.38
N PHE A 125 2.89 -12.83 -3.45
CA PHE A 125 3.74 -14.00 -3.68
C PHE A 125 3.07 -15.29 -3.21
N ALA A 126 3.00 -16.29 -4.09
CA ALA A 126 2.46 -17.61 -3.80
C ALA A 126 3.56 -18.68 -3.61
N ALA A 127 4.67 -18.52 -4.31
CA ALA A 127 5.85 -19.37 -4.27
C ALA A 127 7.08 -18.58 -4.73
N PRO A 128 8.31 -19.07 -4.54
CA PRO A 128 9.50 -18.37 -5.01
C PRO A 128 9.49 -18.03 -6.51
N ASP A 129 8.86 -18.88 -7.34
CA ASP A 129 8.75 -18.73 -8.79
C ASP A 129 7.33 -18.34 -9.25
N LYS A 130 6.46 -17.91 -8.33
CA LYS A 130 5.08 -17.56 -8.65
C LYS A 130 4.56 -16.41 -7.81
N ALA A 131 4.18 -15.33 -8.49
CA ALA A 131 3.48 -14.20 -7.90
C ALA A 131 2.34 -13.72 -8.81
N TYR A 132 1.50 -12.84 -8.28
CA TYR A 132 0.39 -12.23 -8.98
C TYR A 132 0.53 -10.71 -8.92
N VAL A 133 0.27 -10.02 -10.04
CA VAL A 133 0.30 -8.56 -10.10
C VAL A 133 -1.09 -8.05 -10.44
N THR A 134 -1.65 -7.22 -9.56
CA THR A 134 -2.90 -6.50 -9.80
C THR A 134 -2.68 -5.41 -10.81
N ARG A 135 -3.68 -5.16 -11.67
CA ARG A 135 -3.61 -4.13 -12.72
C ARG A 135 -4.92 -3.34 -12.73
N TYR A 136 -4.86 -2.16 -12.18
CA TYR A 136 -6.03 -1.32 -11.96
C TYR A 136 -6.78 -0.99 -13.27
N GLU A 137 -6.03 -0.77 -14.34
CA GLU A 137 -6.55 -0.41 -15.67
C GLU A 137 -6.77 -1.63 -16.60
N ARG A 138 -6.86 -2.84 -16.04
CA ARG A 138 -7.10 -4.07 -16.78
C ARG A 138 -8.07 -4.99 -16.04
N ALA A 139 -8.85 -5.76 -16.82
CA ALA A 139 -9.72 -6.77 -16.25
C ALA A 139 -9.01 -8.11 -15.98
N ALA A 140 -7.75 -8.25 -16.36
CA ALA A 140 -6.99 -9.49 -16.16
C ALA A 140 -5.84 -9.30 -15.17
N LEU A 141 -5.84 -10.11 -14.11
CA LEU A 141 -4.73 -10.26 -13.17
C LEU A 141 -3.55 -10.97 -13.86
N LEU A 142 -2.30 -10.56 -13.61
CA LEU A 142 -1.12 -11.27 -14.13
C LEU A 142 -0.66 -12.38 -13.19
N ILE A 143 -0.18 -13.47 -13.79
CA ILE A 143 0.66 -14.49 -13.15
C ILE A 143 2.08 -14.26 -13.62
N VAL A 144 3.01 -14.06 -12.70
CA VAL A 144 4.40 -13.73 -13.00
C VAL A 144 5.39 -14.65 -12.29
N ASP A 145 6.58 -14.77 -12.87
CA ASP A 145 7.71 -15.47 -12.26
C ASP A 145 8.74 -14.45 -11.74
N PRO A 146 8.84 -14.25 -10.42
CA PRO A 146 9.80 -13.31 -9.85
C PRO A 146 11.26 -13.79 -9.91
N THR A 147 11.53 -15.04 -10.32
CA THR A 147 12.91 -15.55 -10.49
C THR A 147 13.51 -15.23 -11.86
N THR A 148 12.80 -14.46 -12.69
CA THR A 148 13.27 -14.03 -14.02
C THR A 148 14.62 -13.31 -13.97
N GLY A 149 15.33 -13.33 -15.08
CA GLY A 149 16.58 -12.56 -15.25
C GLY A 149 16.34 -11.12 -15.71
N ALA A 150 17.44 -10.38 -15.88
CA ALA A 150 17.41 -8.98 -16.31
C ALA A 150 16.78 -8.76 -17.70
N ASP A 151 16.68 -9.79 -18.52
CA ASP A 151 16.03 -9.77 -19.83
C ASP A 151 14.50 -9.95 -19.77
N CYS A 152 13.96 -10.18 -18.57
CA CYS A 152 12.54 -10.45 -18.32
C CYS A 152 11.96 -11.65 -19.07
N ALA A 153 12.82 -12.54 -19.56
CA ALA A 153 12.36 -13.71 -20.31
C ALA A 153 11.52 -14.63 -19.44
N GLY A 154 10.24 -14.84 -19.83
CA GLY A 154 9.30 -15.66 -19.08
C GLY A 154 8.77 -15.02 -17.79
N PHE A 155 8.97 -13.72 -17.57
CA PHE A 155 8.39 -13.03 -16.41
C PHE A 155 6.87 -13.19 -16.35
N VAL A 156 6.15 -12.88 -17.42
CA VAL A 156 4.70 -13.12 -17.51
C VAL A 156 4.45 -14.58 -17.88
N ARG A 157 3.78 -15.32 -16.99
CA ARG A 157 3.44 -16.76 -17.16
C ARG A 157 2.02 -16.95 -17.65
N GLY A 158 1.10 -16.02 -17.36
CA GLY A 158 -0.30 -16.13 -17.73
C GLY A 158 -1.16 -15.02 -17.17
N THR A 159 -2.46 -15.15 -17.35
CA THR A 159 -3.45 -14.20 -16.84
C THR A 159 -4.68 -14.94 -16.29
N ILE A 160 -5.37 -14.30 -15.35
CA ILE A 160 -6.68 -14.71 -14.85
C ILE A 160 -7.67 -13.62 -15.22
N ASP A 161 -8.68 -13.95 -16.03
CA ASP A 161 -9.72 -13.01 -16.45
C ASP A 161 -10.74 -12.76 -15.34
N LEU A 162 -10.88 -11.51 -14.92
CA LEU A 162 -11.83 -11.03 -13.92
C LEU A 162 -12.92 -10.14 -14.51
N SER A 163 -13.04 -10.06 -15.84
CA SER A 163 -14.00 -9.20 -16.54
C SER A 163 -15.46 -9.44 -16.12
N SER A 164 -15.79 -10.68 -15.73
CA SER A 164 -17.12 -11.01 -15.23
C SER A 164 -17.46 -10.42 -13.85
N LEU A 165 -16.46 -9.90 -13.13
CA LEU A 165 -16.58 -9.23 -11.82
C LEU A 165 -16.49 -7.70 -11.94
N ALA A 166 -16.27 -7.18 -13.14
CA ALA A 166 -16.25 -5.75 -13.43
C ALA A 166 -17.62 -5.10 -13.23
N ASP A 167 -17.63 -3.80 -13.08
CA ASP A 167 -18.87 -3.01 -13.12
C ASP A 167 -19.24 -2.52 -14.53
N GLY A 168 -20.00 -1.42 -14.63
CA GLY A 168 -20.57 -0.92 -15.86
C GLY A 168 -19.56 -0.33 -16.86
N ASP A 169 -18.32 -0.07 -16.47
CA ASP A 169 -17.26 0.42 -17.35
C ASP A 169 -16.35 -0.69 -17.89
N GLY A 170 -16.49 -1.90 -17.36
CA GLY A 170 -15.79 -3.09 -17.79
C GLY A 170 -14.46 -3.34 -17.05
N LEU A 171 -14.16 -2.58 -16.00
CA LEU A 171 -12.99 -2.75 -15.16
C LEU A 171 -13.39 -3.12 -13.72
N PRO A 172 -12.69 -4.07 -13.10
CA PRO A 172 -12.92 -4.40 -11.69
C PRO A 172 -12.16 -3.50 -10.73
N GLU A 173 -11.23 -2.66 -11.21
CA GLU A 173 -10.28 -1.87 -10.43
C GLU A 173 -9.61 -2.71 -9.34
N MET A 174 -8.76 -3.67 -9.78
CA MET A 174 -7.96 -4.50 -8.87
C MET A 174 -6.96 -3.63 -8.10
N ASP A 175 -7.04 -3.66 -6.78
CA ASP A 175 -6.15 -2.87 -5.92
C ASP A 175 -5.19 -3.78 -5.15
N GLN A 176 -5.50 -4.17 -3.93
CA GLN A 176 -4.63 -4.93 -3.04
C GLN A 176 -4.75 -6.43 -3.25
N ALA A 177 -3.66 -7.17 -2.99
CA ALA A 177 -3.64 -8.62 -3.11
C ALA A 177 -2.83 -9.27 -1.98
N VAL A 178 -3.31 -10.40 -1.45
CA VAL A 178 -2.57 -11.18 -0.46
C VAL A 178 -2.82 -12.67 -0.64
N VAL A 179 -1.77 -13.48 -0.42
CA VAL A 179 -1.88 -14.94 -0.42
C VAL A 179 -1.93 -15.47 1.01
N VAL A 180 -3.00 -16.21 1.34
CA VAL A 180 -3.19 -16.84 2.63
C VAL A 180 -3.74 -18.26 2.44
N GLY A 181 -3.10 -19.25 3.05
CA GLY A 181 -3.61 -20.62 3.09
C GLY A 181 -3.85 -21.26 1.71
N GLY A 182 -3.00 -20.95 0.71
CA GLY A 182 -3.13 -21.45 -0.66
C GLY A 182 -4.21 -20.77 -1.49
N ARG A 183 -4.74 -19.65 -1.01
CA ARG A 183 -5.68 -18.79 -1.73
C ARG A 183 -5.11 -17.40 -1.89
N LEU A 184 -5.33 -16.81 -3.05
CA LEU A 184 -5.09 -15.41 -3.33
C LEU A 184 -6.41 -14.64 -3.16
N PHE A 185 -6.35 -13.56 -2.40
CA PHE A 185 -7.43 -12.59 -2.21
C PHE A 185 -7.05 -11.31 -2.93
N VAL A 186 -7.94 -10.76 -3.76
CA VAL A 186 -7.72 -9.50 -4.47
C VAL A 186 -8.94 -8.61 -4.27
N THR A 187 -8.72 -7.39 -3.80
CA THR A 187 -9.78 -6.38 -3.69
C THR A 187 -10.13 -5.81 -5.06
N LEU A 188 -11.43 -5.63 -5.30
CA LEU A 188 -11.99 -5.02 -6.50
C LEU A 188 -12.82 -3.82 -6.06
N GLN A 189 -12.35 -2.61 -6.36
CA GLN A 189 -12.98 -1.38 -5.88
C GLN A 189 -14.32 -1.11 -6.57
N ARG A 190 -14.43 -1.32 -7.90
CA ARG A 190 -15.65 -1.12 -8.70
C ARG A 190 -16.19 0.29 -8.58
N LEU A 191 -15.46 1.24 -9.15
CA LEU A 191 -15.70 2.67 -9.05
C LEU A 191 -16.26 3.24 -10.37
N ASP A 192 -17.28 4.09 -10.30
CA ASP A 192 -17.80 4.80 -11.48
C ASP A 192 -16.84 5.94 -11.88
N ARG A 193 -15.96 5.68 -12.84
CA ARG A 193 -14.98 6.63 -13.37
C ARG A 193 -15.59 7.86 -14.00
N ARG A 194 -16.85 7.76 -14.48
CA ARG A 194 -17.58 8.88 -15.09
C ARG A 194 -18.19 9.80 -14.04
N ASN A 195 -18.25 9.33 -12.79
CA ASN A 195 -18.82 10.03 -11.65
C ASN A 195 -17.79 10.22 -10.53
N PHE A 196 -16.59 10.73 -10.87
CA PHE A 196 -15.53 11.04 -9.93
C PHE A 196 -15.07 9.85 -9.08
N PHE A 197 -15.00 8.65 -9.64
CA PHE A 197 -14.60 7.43 -8.96
C PHE A 197 -15.40 7.13 -7.69
N ARG A 198 -16.68 7.47 -7.69
CA ARG A 198 -17.59 7.07 -6.63
C ARG A 198 -17.82 5.57 -6.65
N PRO A 199 -17.92 4.94 -5.48
CA PRO A 199 -18.31 3.54 -5.41
C PRO A 199 -19.62 3.29 -6.16
N THR A 200 -19.70 2.14 -6.84
CA THR A 200 -20.93 1.69 -7.49
C THR A 200 -21.88 1.05 -6.46
N ASP A 201 -22.40 -0.15 -6.72
CA ASP A 201 -23.33 -0.82 -5.81
C ASP A 201 -22.64 -1.51 -4.62
N HIS A 202 -21.52 -2.18 -4.86
CA HIS A 202 -20.71 -2.88 -3.85
C HIS A 202 -19.32 -3.20 -4.39
N SER A 203 -18.35 -3.30 -3.49
CA SER A 203 -17.01 -3.77 -3.79
C SER A 203 -16.87 -5.25 -3.45
N LEU A 204 -15.86 -5.90 -4.00
CA LEU A 204 -15.66 -7.33 -3.86
C LEU A 204 -14.24 -7.68 -3.42
N ILE A 205 -14.08 -8.87 -2.83
CA ILE A 205 -12.81 -9.59 -2.85
C ILE A 205 -13.01 -10.83 -3.74
N VAL A 206 -12.21 -10.97 -4.79
CA VAL A 206 -12.15 -12.23 -5.52
C VAL A 206 -11.21 -13.20 -4.82
N VAL A 207 -11.59 -14.48 -4.77
CA VAL A 207 -10.82 -15.56 -4.17
C VAL A 207 -10.36 -16.51 -5.27
N ILE A 208 -9.05 -16.74 -5.36
CA ILE A 208 -8.41 -17.56 -6.39
C ILE A 208 -7.63 -18.66 -5.71
N ASP A 209 -7.77 -19.89 -6.19
CA ASP A 209 -6.93 -21.02 -5.78
C ASP A 209 -5.56 -20.91 -6.46
N VAL A 210 -4.47 -20.84 -5.67
CA VAL A 210 -3.13 -20.60 -6.20
C VAL A 210 -2.51 -21.85 -6.86
N ALA A 211 -3.04 -23.05 -6.61
CA ALA A 211 -2.54 -24.28 -7.23
C ALA A 211 -3.07 -24.46 -8.66
N THR A 212 -4.27 -23.95 -8.94
CA THR A 212 -4.95 -24.12 -10.23
C THR A 212 -5.11 -22.82 -11.01
N ASP A 213 -4.82 -21.67 -10.41
CA ASP A 213 -5.02 -20.33 -10.98
C ASP A 213 -6.48 -20.06 -11.41
N THR A 214 -7.42 -20.59 -10.63
CA THR A 214 -8.85 -20.48 -10.94
C THR A 214 -9.59 -19.67 -9.88
N VAL A 215 -10.53 -18.85 -10.33
CA VAL A 215 -11.46 -18.17 -9.43
C VAL A 215 -12.35 -19.22 -8.76
N VAL A 216 -12.34 -19.26 -7.43
CA VAL A 216 -13.16 -20.18 -6.63
C VAL A 216 -14.35 -19.51 -5.97
N GLY A 217 -14.40 -18.18 -5.98
CA GLY A 217 -15.51 -17.41 -5.47
C GLY A 217 -15.22 -15.91 -5.37
N SER A 218 -16.20 -15.18 -4.90
CA SER A 218 -16.07 -13.77 -4.54
C SER A 218 -16.82 -13.48 -3.23
N ILE A 219 -16.33 -12.53 -2.48
CA ILE A 219 -16.90 -12.04 -1.23
C ILE A 219 -17.42 -10.64 -1.50
N THR A 220 -18.71 -10.40 -1.27
CA THR A 220 -19.26 -9.04 -1.31
C THR A 220 -18.94 -8.35 0.02
N LEU A 221 -18.25 -7.23 -0.04
CA LEU A 221 -17.90 -6.44 1.14
C LEU A 221 -19.13 -5.75 1.75
N THR A 222 -19.08 -5.46 3.05
CA THR A 222 -20.13 -4.71 3.75
C THR A 222 -20.13 -3.25 3.35
N GLY A 223 -18.96 -2.65 3.23
CA GLY A 223 -18.77 -1.32 2.69
C GLY A 223 -18.36 -1.32 1.23
N THR A 224 -17.76 -0.22 0.81
CA THR A 224 -17.31 -0.01 -0.56
C THR A 224 -15.93 0.63 -0.59
N ASN A 225 -15.32 0.63 -1.78
CA ASN A 225 -14.02 1.23 -2.04
C ASN A 225 -12.95 0.72 -1.06
N PRO A 226 -12.59 -0.58 -1.12
CA PRO A 226 -11.44 -1.08 -0.39
C PRO A 226 -10.19 -0.38 -0.89
N PHE A 227 -9.65 0.52 -0.06
CA PHE A 227 -8.57 1.41 -0.43
C PHE A 227 -7.49 1.43 0.64
N ALA A 228 -6.25 1.41 0.22
CA ALA A 228 -5.10 1.83 1.01
C ALA A 228 -4.01 2.36 0.09
N GLU A 229 -3.25 3.31 0.57
CA GLU A 229 -2.09 3.82 -0.19
C GLU A 229 -0.97 2.77 -0.27
N SER A 230 -0.81 1.98 0.77
CA SER A 230 0.22 0.95 0.88
C SER A 230 -0.36 -0.45 1.06
N ALA A 231 -0.93 -0.80 2.21
CA ALA A 231 -1.37 -2.17 2.52
C ALA A 231 -2.70 -2.20 3.28
N GLY A 232 -3.82 -2.22 2.55
CA GLY A 232 -5.18 -2.26 3.13
C GLY A 232 -5.81 -3.63 3.24
N LEU A 233 -5.10 -4.70 2.84
CA LEU A 233 -5.56 -6.08 2.90
C LEU A 233 -4.60 -6.91 3.74
N THR A 234 -4.88 -7.04 5.05
CA THR A 234 -3.93 -7.57 6.02
C THR A 234 -4.45 -8.83 6.70
N PRO A 235 -3.74 -9.98 6.62
CA PRO A 235 -4.08 -11.16 7.39
C PRO A 235 -3.88 -10.92 8.90
N ASP A 236 -4.89 -11.31 9.70
CA ASP A 236 -4.79 -11.37 11.15
C ASP A 236 -4.78 -12.84 11.59
N PRO A 237 -3.59 -13.44 11.78
CA PRO A 237 -3.46 -14.84 12.15
C PRO A 237 -3.97 -15.13 13.58
N ALA A 238 -4.05 -14.11 14.43
CA ALA A 238 -4.55 -14.28 15.81
C ALA A 238 -6.06 -14.57 15.84
N THR A 239 -6.80 -14.02 14.88
CA THR A 239 -8.26 -14.21 14.76
C THR A 239 -8.66 -15.14 13.61
N GLY A 240 -7.73 -15.49 12.71
CA GLY A 240 -8.02 -16.26 11.49
C GLY A 240 -8.86 -15.46 10.49
N THR A 241 -8.74 -14.14 10.50
CA THR A 241 -9.47 -13.24 9.60
C THR A 241 -8.53 -12.49 8.66
N LEU A 242 -9.11 -11.89 7.63
CA LEU A 242 -8.49 -10.91 6.78
C LEU A 242 -9.11 -9.55 7.09
N LEU A 243 -8.28 -8.54 7.31
CA LEU A 243 -8.71 -7.16 7.52
C LEU A 243 -8.73 -6.44 6.19
N VAL A 244 -9.79 -5.68 5.95
CA VAL A 244 -9.99 -4.88 4.74
C VAL A 244 -10.34 -3.47 5.15
N THR A 245 -9.54 -2.50 4.73
CA THR A 245 -9.83 -1.08 4.92
C THR A 245 -10.74 -0.60 3.80
N GLU A 246 -11.88 0.01 4.12
CA GLU A 246 -12.88 0.47 3.18
C GLU A 246 -13.23 1.93 3.49
N VAL A 247 -13.01 2.82 2.53
CA VAL A 247 -13.20 4.27 2.74
C VAL A 247 -14.53 4.80 2.20
N GLY A 248 -15.34 3.97 1.54
CA GLY A 248 -16.58 4.44 0.95
C GLY A 248 -16.35 5.59 -0.05
N GLU A 249 -17.11 6.67 0.08
CA GLU A 249 -16.93 7.91 -0.67
C GLU A 249 -16.00 8.85 0.11
N PHE A 250 -14.87 9.23 -0.46
CA PHE A 250 -13.93 10.15 0.18
C PHE A 250 -14.59 11.46 0.63
N GLY A 251 -14.29 11.85 1.87
CA GLY A 251 -14.86 13.03 2.52
C GLY A 251 -16.22 12.78 3.17
N ARG A 252 -16.81 11.62 2.95
CA ARG A 252 -17.91 11.09 3.73
C ARG A 252 -17.30 10.20 4.82
N VAL A 253 -17.67 10.40 6.06
CA VAL A 253 -16.99 9.80 7.23
C VAL A 253 -17.91 8.88 8.04
N ASP A 254 -18.86 8.23 7.37
CA ASP A 254 -19.88 7.37 7.98
C ASP A 254 -20.27 6.17 7.12
N ASP A 255 -19.54 5.90 6.03
CA ASP A 255 -19.87 4.84 5.07
C ASP A 255 -18.73 3.82 4.86
N GLY A 256 -17.64 3.93 5.62
CA GLY A 256 -16.49 3.03 5.61
C GLY A 256 -16.05 2.57 7.00
N GLY A 257 -14.92 1.87 7.02
CA GLY A 257 -14.32 1.31 8.22
C GLY A 257 -13.30 0.23 7.89
N VAL A 258 -12.97 -0.59 8.89
CA VAL A 258 -12.16 -1.80 8.70
C VAL A 258 -13.02 -3.03 8.93
N GLU A 259 -13.22 -3.81 7.88
CA GLU A 259 -14.01 -5.03 7.91
C GLU A 259 -13.15 -6.25 8.22
N ARG A 260 -13.74 -7.24 8.87
CA ARG A 260 -13.16 -8.57 9.03
C ARG A 260 -13.83 -9.56 8.09
N ILE A 261 -13.00 -10.35 7.41
CA ILE A 261 -13.43 -11.48 6.59
C ILE A 261 -12.97 -12.77 7.27
N ASP A 262 -13.88 -13.67 7.59
CA ASP A 262 -13.53 -14.99 8.10
C ASP A 262 -12.90 -15.84 7.00
N LEU A 263 -11.65 -16.25 7.20
CA LEU A 263 -10.88 -16.99 6.18
C LEU A 263 -11.33 -18.45 6.02
N ALA A 264 -12.01 -19.03 7.02
CA ALA A 264 -12.49 -20.40 6.93
C ALA A 264 -13.81 -20.49 6.17
N THR A 265 -14.71 -19.54 6.41
CA THR A 265 -16.06 -19.52 5.79
C THR A 265 -16.14 -18.60 4.58
N LEU A 266 -15.15 -17.73 4.36
CA LEU A 266 -15.12 -16.69 3.32
C LEU A 266 -16.32 -15.74 3.41
N THR A 267 -16.68 -15.35 4.63
CA THR A 267 -17.83 -14.47 4.88
C THR A 267 -17.40 -13.18 5.57
N PRO A 268 -17.98 -12.04 5.17
CA PRO A 268 -17.78 -10.78 5.87
C PRO A 268 -18.41 -10.83 7.27
N GLN A 269 -17.73 -10.23 8.24
CA GLN A 269 -18.19 -10.12 9.62
C GLN A 269 -18.64 -8.69 9.96
N GLY A 270 -18.60 -7.78 8.99
CA GLY A 270 -18.87 -6.36 9.14
C GLY A 270 -17.70 -5.59 9.76
N PHE A 271 -17.87 -4.29 9.90
CA PHE A 271 -16.85 -3.41 10.47
C PHE A 271 -16.59 -3.71 11.95
N PHE A 272 -15.34 -4.05 12.26
CA PHE A 272 -14.94 -4.13 13.67
C PHE A 272 -14.57 -2.75 14.25
N VAL A 273 -14.24 -1.79 13.38
CA VAL A 273 -14.17 -0.36 13.68
C VAL A 273 -14.67 0.42 12.45
N SER A 274 -15.51 1.40 12.67
CA SER A 274 -16.07 2.24 11.61
C SER A 274 -15.41 3.62 11.59
N GLU A 275 -15.55 4.31 10.48
CA GLU A 275 -15.14 5.71 10.34
C GLU A 275 -15.81 6.62 11.39
N SER A 276 -17.09 6.36 11.69
CA SER A 276 -17.81 7.09 12.75
C SER A 276 -17.22 6.88 14.15
N ASP A 277 -16.61 5.71 14.44
CA ASP A 277 -15.94 5.45 15.71
C ASP A 277 -14.66 6.30 15.85
N LEU A 278 -13.93 6.52 14.76
CA LEU A 278 -12.65 7.24 14.75
C LEU A 278 -12.74 8.69 14.21
N GLY A 279 -13.88 9.05 13.60
CA GLY A 279 -14.19 10.40 13.14
C GLY A 279 -13.50 10.80 11.83
N GLY A 280 -13.44 9.90 10.84
CA GLY A 280 -12.92 10.16 9.50
C GLY A 280 -12.69 8.90 8.69
N ASN A 281 -12.40 9.05 7.39
CA ASN A 281 -12.03 7.93 6.53
C ASN A 281 -10.77 7.25 7.07
N ILE A 282 -10.83 5.94 7.25
CA ILE A 282 -9.70 5.13 7.72
C ILE A 282 -8.93 4.69 6.49
N THR A 283 -7.74 5.25 6.28
CA THR A 283 -6.92 4.98 5.08
C THR A 283 -5.82 3.96 5.33
N ASP A 284 -5.50 3.68 6.60
CA ASP A 284 -4.54 2.66 6.97
C ASP A 284 -4.77 2.21 8.41
N VAL A 285 -4.41 0.95 8.74
CA VAL A 285 -4.61 0.36 10.06
C VAL A 285 -3.55 -0.67 10.41
N VAL A 286 -3.09 -0.61 11.65
CA VAL A 286 -2.14 -1.57 12.22
C VAL A 286 -2.69 -2.11 13.53
N ILE A 287 -2.81 -3.43 13.65
CA ILE A 287 -3.24 -4.11 14.87
C ILE A 287 -2.01 -4.60 15.63
N VAL A 288 -1.84 -4.09 16.85
CA VAL A 288 -0.79 -4.57 17.78
C VAL A 288 -1.28 -5.78 18.56
N ASP A 289 -2.44 -5.64 19.19
CA ASP A 289 -3.13 -6.70 19.93
C ASP A 289 -4.65 -6.42 20.03
N ALA A 290 -5.38 -7.19 20.85
CA ALA A 290 -6.84 -7.09 20.99
C ALA A 290 -7.34 -5.75 21.56
N HIS A 291 -6.47 -4.98 22.21
CA HIS A 291 -6.79 -3.70 22.87
C HIS A 291 -5.95 -2.52 22.39
N HIS A 292 -5.09 -2.76 21.41
CA HIS A 292 -4.14 -1.77 20.94
C HIS A 292 -4.01 -1.82 19.42
N ALA A 293 -4.43 -0.77 18.77
CA ALA A 293 -4.31 -0.59 17.33
C ALA A 293 -4.10 0.89 17.00
N TYR A 294 -3.53 1.13 15.81
CA TYR A 294 -3.35 2.47 15.24
C TYR A 294 -4.05 2.56 13.91
N ALA A 295 -4.50 3.75 13.56
CA ALA A 295 -5.06 4.05 12.24
C ALA A 295 -4.63 5.44 11.76
N ILE A 296 -4.50 5.59 10.45
CA ILE A 296 -4.52 6.89 9.80
C ILE A 296 -5.97 7.23 9.49
N VAL A 297 -6.40 8.41 9.93
CA VAL A 297 -7.77 8.89 9.79
C VAL A 297 -7.76 10.25 9.10
N LEU A 298 -8.48 10.34 7.97
CA LEU A 298 -8.68 11.57 7.22
C LEU A 298 -10.07 12.13 7.53
N ASP A 299 -10.14 13.29 8.21
CA ASP A 299 -11.42 13.88 8.57
C ASP A 299 -12.11 14.62 7.38
N ALA A 300 -13.36 15.00 7.56
CA ALA A 300 -14.15 15.68 6.52
C ALA A 300 -13.58 17.05 6.07
N THR A 301 -12.57 17.56 6.76
CA THR A 301 -11.83 18.79 6.38
C THR A 301 -10.47 18.49 5.74
N ALA A 302 -10.21 17.22 5.41
CA ALA A 302 -8.98 16.71 4.83
C ALA A 302 -7.74 16.86 5.75
N ARG A 303 -7.94 16.81 7.07
CA ARG A 303 -6.84 16.73 8.05
C ARG A 303 -6.54 15.28 8.36
N SER A 304 -5.29 14.90 8.25
CA SER A 304 -4.82 13.55 8.61
C SER A 304 -4.46 13.47 10.10
N ARG A 305 -4.80 12.35 10.71
CA ARG A 305 -4.44 12.04 12.09
C ARG A 305 -3.94 10.61 12.20
N VAL A 306 -2.89 10.38 12.98
CA VAL A 306 -2.59 9.04 13.51
C VAL A 306 -3.26 8.91 14.86
N VAL A 307 -4.15 7.94 14.99
CA VAL A 307 -4.90 7.69 16.21
C VAL A 307 -4.60 6.32 16.76
N ARG A 308 -4.58 6.18 18.09
CA ARG A 308 -4.65 4.89 18.78
C ARG A 308 -6.09 4.63 19.18
N PHE A 309 -6.55 3.40 18.97
CA PHE A 309 -7.87 2.95 19.38
C PHE A 309 -7.82 1.55 20.02
N ASP A 310 -8.83 1.20 20.76
CA ASP A 310 -9.03 -0.15 21.29
C ASP A 310 -9.93 -0.96 20.33
N PRO A 311 -9.40 -1.99 19.65
CA PRO A 311 -10.18 -2.80 18.70
C PRO A 311 -11.39 -3.52 19.32
N THR A 312 -11.33 -3.83 20.62
CA THR A 312 -12.42 -4.54 21.33
C THR A 312 -13.58 -3.61 21.67
N THR A 313 -13.28 -2.39 22.12
CA THR A 313 -14.30 -1.41 22.53
C THR A 313 -14.64 -0.40 21.44
N ARG A 314 -13.85 -0.34 20.34
CA ARG A 314 -13.93 0.63 19.23
C ARG A 314 -13.68 2.07 19.66
N GLN A 315 -13.16 2.28 20.84
CA GLN A 315 -12.96 3.62 21.38
C GLN A 315 -11.62 4.21 20.89
N LEU A 316 -11.68 5.44 20.42
CA LEU A 316 -10.51 6.27 20.23
C LEU A 316 -9.87 6.55 21.60
N VAL A 317 -8.59 6.19 21.76
CA VAL A 317 -7.84 6.31 23.02
C VAL A 317 -6.94 7.52 23.02
N ALA A 318 -6.21 7.77 21.91
CA ALA A 318 -5.27 8.87 21.79
C ALA A 318 -5.12 9.33 20.33
N THR A 319 -4.68 10.57 20.14
CA THR A 319 -4.18 11.08 18.85
C THR A 319 -2.69 11.33 19.01
N LEU A 320 -1.87 10.61 18.24
CA LEU A 320 -0.40 10.72 18.28
C LEU A 320 0.07 11.90 17.44
N VAL A 321 -0.52 12.03 16.26
CA VAL A 321 -0.17 13.07 15.27
C VAL A 321 -1.45 13.68 14.72
N SER A 322 -1.41 14.97 14.45
CA SER A 322 -2.45 15.69 13.71
C SER A 322 -1.78 16.66 12.75
N ALA A 323 -2.15 16.58 11.48
CA ALA A 323 -1.58 17.38 10.40
C ALA A 323 -2.67 17.97 9.51
N ASP A 324 -2.47 19.21 9.04
CA ASP A 324 -3.27 19.83 7.98
C ASP A 324 -2.79 19.40 6.59
N ASP A 325 -2.09 18.28 6.52
CA ASP A 325 -1.38 17.76 5.34
C ASP A 325 -1.36 16.23 5.39
N PHE A 326 -0.69 15.60 4.45
CA PHE A 326 -0.82 14.19 4.13
C PHE A 326 0.04 13.29 5.03
N LEU A 327 -0.59 12.37 5.76
CA LEU A 327 0.00 11.20 6.40
C LEU A 327 -0.46 9.97 5.60
N VAL A 328 0.45 9.09 5.20
CA VAL A 328 0.15 8.11 4.15
C VAL A 328 0.11 6.69 4.66
N ASP A 329 1.15 6.27 5.40
CA ASP A 329 1.38 4.88 5.71
C ASP A 329 1.89 4.72 7.13
N ILE A 330 1.41 3.71 7.85
CA ILE A 330 1.87 3.31 9.17
C ILE A 330 2.18 1.82 9.19
N ASP A 331 3.34 1.46 9.73
CA ASP A 331 3.75 0.07 9.83
C ASP A 331 4.35 -0.27 11.20
N LEU A 332 4.19 -1.52 11.62
CA LEU A 332 4.93 -2.05 12.78
C LEU A 332 6.36 -2.39 12.35
N GLY A 333 7.29 -1.89 13.12
CA GLY A 333 8.68 -2.35 12.99
C GLY A 333 8.81 -3.86 13.23
N PRO A 334 9.90 -4.48 12.75
CA PRO A 334 10.15 -5.91 12.90
C PRO A 334 10.20 -6.37 14.37
N ASP A 335 10.53 -5.46 15.28
CA ASP A 335 10.51 -5.67 16.75
C ASP A 335 9.09 -5.73 17.32
N ARG A 336 8.08 -5.25 16.58
CA ARG A 336 6.69 -5.02 17.04
C ARG A 336 6.59 -4.11 18.27
N GLU A 337 7.61 -3.34 18.55
CA GLU A 337 7.69 -2.37 19.65
C GLU A 337 7.70 -0.92 19.15
N THR A 338 7.92 -0.74 17.84
CA THR A 338 8.01 0.57 17.17
C THR A 338 6.97 0.70 16.08
N LEU A 339 6.18 1.77 16.11
CA LEU A 339 5.32 2.21 14.99
C LEU A 339 6.13 3.17 14.12
N TYR A 340 6.14 2.94 12.82
CA TYR A 340 6.71 3.83 11.80
C TYR A 340 5.58 4.57 11.09
N LEU A 341 5.80 5.84 10.80
CA LEU A 341 4.87 6.72 10.09
C LEU A 341 5.59 7.41 8.94
N THR A 342 5.06 7.32 7.75
CA THR A 342 5.50 8.14 6.61
C THR A 342 4.82 9.51 6.68
N ASP A 343 5.54 10.48 7.23
CA ASP A 343 5.06 11.86 7.38
C ASP A 343 5.46 12.69 6.14
N ARG A 344 4.49 13.06 5.33
CA ARG A 344 4.68 13.87 4.11
C ARG A 344 4.40 15.36 4.32
N THR A 345 4.21 15.80 5.54
CA THR A 345 3.90 17.21 5.84
C THR A 345 4.97 18.13 5.27
N LEU A 346 4.54 19.23 4.65
CA LEU A 346 5.42 20.15 3.89
C LEU A 346 6.57 20.73 4.70
N ARG A 347 6.42 20.87 6.01
CA ARG A 347 7.43 21.52 6.85
C ARG A 347 8.63 20.64 7.16
N ARG A 348 8.41 19.35 7.42
CA ARG A 348 9.43 18.40 7.85
C ARG A 348 9.02 16.98 7.47
N PRO A 349 9.00 16.64 6.18
CA PRO A 349 8.72 15.28 5.75
C PRO A 349 9.82 14.32 6.24
N GLY A 350 9.45 13.08 6.48
CA GLY A 350 10.38 12.04 6.91
C GLY A 350 9.70 10.92 7.67
N ILE A 351 10.46 9.92 8.06
CA ILE A 351 9.95 8.79 8.87
C ILE A 351 9.93 9.19 10.34
N ARG A 352 8.73 9.16 10.95
CA ARG A 352 8.56 9.30 12.39
C ARG A 352 8.43 7.93 13.05
N ARG A 353 8.89 7.81 14.28
CA ARG A 353 8.87 6.56 15.03
C ARG A 353 8.29 6.76 16.42
N PHE A 354 7.39 5.88 16.83
CA PHE A 354 6.74 5.94 18.12
C PHE A 354 6.91 4.62 18.87
N ALA A 355 7.19 4.69 20.16
CA ALA A 355 7.23 3.51 21.02
C ALA A 355 5.80 3.02 21.29
N ILE A 356 5.48 1.79 20.90
CA ILE A 356 4.15 1.17 21.09
C ILE A 356 3.72 1.20 22.57
N ALA A 357 4.66 0.94 23.49
CA ALA A 357 4.34 0.86 24.92
C ALA A 357 3.88 2.17 25.57
N SER A 358 4.18 3.33 24.94
CA SER A 358 3.93 4.65 25.56
C SER A 358 3.33 5.68 24.63
N ASP A 359 3.18 5.39 23.34
CA ASP A 359 2.83 6.33 22.27
C ASP A 359 3.83 7.49 22.11
N ALA A 360 4.96 7.45 22.80
CA ALA A 360 5.93 8.53 22.75
C ALA A 360 6.74 8.49 21.44
N GLU A 361 6.88 9.64 20.81
CA GLU A 361 7.80 9.77 19.68
C GLU A 361 9.25 9.55 20.14
N LEU A 362 9.97 8.64 19.49
CA LEU A 362 11.31 8.21 19.91
C LEU A 362 12.36 9.28 19.71
N VAL A 363 12.20 10.14 18.73
CA VAL A 363 13.08 11.27 18.44
C VAL A 363 12.27 12.49 18.00
N PRO A 364 12.65 13.72 18.36
CA PRO A 364 11.86 14.91 18.09
C PRO A 364 11.91 15.38 16.63
N SER A 365 12.66 14.70 15.79
CA SER A 365 12.82 15.03 14.37
C SER A 365 12.62 13.79 13.53
N PRO A 366 11.79 13.85 12.46
CA PRO A 366 11.69 12.78 11.49
C PRO A 366 13.06 12.42 10.89
N ILE A 367 13.25 11.16 10.52
CA ILE A 367 14.38 10.71 9.70
C ILE A 367 14.18 11.31 8.31
N ASP A 368 15.11 12.17 7.90
CA ASP A 368 15.11 12.80 6.58
C ASP A 368 15.43 11.75 5.51
N THR A 369 14.48 11.51 4.59
CA THR A 369 14.59 10.55 3.48
C THR A 369 14.96 11.18 2.14
N GLY A 370 15.23 12.50 2.12
CA GLY A 370 15.47 13.27 0.92
C GLY A 370 14.17 13.76 0.29
N LEU A 371 13.54 12.96 -0.57
CA LEU A 371 12.15 13.21 -0.98
C LEU A 371 11.18 12.79 0.14
N PRO A 372 9.93 13.34 0.16
CA PRO A 372 8.92 12.93 1.14
C PRO A 372 8.62 11.41 1.05
N PRO A 373 8.55 10.71 2.19
CA PRO A 373 8.28 9.27 2.22
C PRO A 373 6.84 8.97 1.81
N PHE A 374 6.61 7.82 1.18
CA PHE A 374 5.30 7.38 0.73
C PHE A 374 4.92 6.01 1.30
N ASP A 375 5.83 5.06 1.29
CA ASP A 375 5.61 3.70 1.72
C ASP A 375 6.89 3.19 2.42
N VAL A 376 6.76 2.35 3.44
CA VAL A 376 7.89 1.76 4.15
C VAL A 376 7.73 0.25 4.26
N VAL A 377 8.76 -0.50 3.89
CA VAL A 377 8.82 -1.95 4.10
C VAL A 377 10.11 -2.34 4.78
N PHE A 378 10.09 -3.47 5.48
CA PHE A 378 11.25 -3.97 6.22
C PHE A 378 11.81 -5.20 5.52
N VAL A 379 13.12 -5.19 5.26
CA VAL A 379 13.84 -6.31 4.66
C VAL A 379 14.93 -6.81 5.59
N ALA A 380 14.92 -8.11 5.86
CA ALA A 380 15.95 -8.74 6.67
C ALA A 380 17.24 -8.95 5.85
N GLY A 381 18.37 -8.69 6.45
CA GLY A 381 19.65 -9.10 5.92
C GLY A 381 19.84 -10.62 5.95
N PRO A 382 20.79 -11.14 5.16
CA PRO A 382 21.08 -12.57 5.10
C PRO A 382 21.60 -13.12 6.42
#